data_15e7f259e6d7ba20c51bc155b26c745a
#
_entry.id   15e7f259e6d7ba20c51bc155b26c745a
#
_cell.length_a   1.000
_cell.length_b   1.000
_cell.length_c   1.000
_cell.angle_alpha   90.00
_cell.angle_beta   90.00
_cell.angle_gamma   90.00
#
_symmetry.space_group_name_H-M   'P 1'
#
loop_
_entity.id
_entity.type
_entity.pdbx_description
1 polymer ?
#
loop_
_entity_poly.entity_id
_entity_poly.type
_entity_poly.pdbx_seq_one_letter_code
_entity_poly.pdbx_strand_id
1 'polypeptide(L)'
;MNDCVENVFHELFLFLFIFLKFFYSPGVYGGLNYSVTSETKTIFLESAFFNAASIRKTSKQHGILSDSSYRFERGVDFLAQEQVLRRFIAVVGDHAKIKSLALKTEQRKVDRTEVKFDSERLNEIIGTELTEKEQKNYLNSLYFMTDDKVEVPSHRSDVDQLNDLAEEITRMIGYDNIASKALALPVKAKKIEANFEDLCRSYLV
;
A
#
# COMPACT_ATOMS: atom_id res chain seq x y z
N MET A 1 -18.31 -9.18 37.30
CA MET A 1 -16.98 -8.52 37.42
C MET A 1 -16.42 -8.10 36.08
N ASN A 2 -16.89 -8.69 34.97
CA ASN A 2 -16.44 -8.32 33.61
C ASN A 2 -17.12 -7.04 33.06
N ASP A 3 -18.40 -6.80 33.37
CA ASP A 3 -19.17 -5.67 32.84
C ASP A 3 -18.71 -4.29 33.37
N CYS A 4 -18.10 -4.23 34.54
CA CYS A 4 -17.57 -3.00 35.11
C CYS A 4 -16.25 -2.58 34.46
N VAL A 5 -15.47 -3.54 33.98
CA VAL A 5 -14.18 -3.27 33.30
C VAL A 5 -14.42 -2.79 31.87
N GLU A 6 -15.39 -3.36 31.17
CA GLU A 6 -15.73 -2.94 29.81
C GLU A 6 -16.30 -1.50 29.76
N ASN A 7 -17.17 -1.12 30.71
CA ASN A 7 -17.71 0.22 30.78
C ASN A 7 -16.65 1.28 31.12
N VAL A 8 -15.73 0.99 32.02
CA VAL A 8 -14.65 1.92 32.35
C VAL A 8 -13.68 2.11 31.16
N PHE A 9 -13.43 1.04 30.40
CA PHE A 9 -12.60 1.14 29.19
C PHE A 9 -13.31 1.87 28.04
N HIS A 10 -14.62 1.75 27.90
CA HIS A 10 -15.38 2.46 26.86
C HIS A 10 -15.45 3.96 27.15
N GLU A 11 -15.70 4.35 28.39
CA GLU A 11 -15.67 5.76 28.86
C GLU A 11 -14.27 6.35 28.75
N LEU A 12 -13.24 5.60 29.15
CA LEU A 12 -11.85 6.03 29.05
C LEU A 12 -11.41 6.17 27.59
N PHE A 13 -11.88 5.29 26.71
CA PHE A 13 -11.57 5.34 25.26
C PHE A 13 -12.29 6.49 24.57
N LEU A 14 -13.54 6.75 24.91
CA LEU A 14 -14.28 7.91 24.40
C LEU A 14 -13.64 9.22 24.89
N PHE A 15 -13.24 9.27 26.15
CA PHE A 15 -12.53 10.40 26.72
C PHE A 15 -11.13 10.58 26.12
N LEU A 16 -10.40 9.48 25.91
CA LEU A 16 -9.10 9.48 25.24
C LEU A 16 -9.25 9.89 23.76
N PHE A 17 -10.29 9.43 23.06
CA PHE A 17 -10.56 9.78 21.66
C PHE A 17 -10.96 11.26 21.52
N ILE A 18 -11.76 11.81 22.44
CA ILE A 18 -12.10 13.24 22.50
C ILE A 18 -10.84 14.05 22.86
N PHE A 19 -10.06 13.58 23.84
CA PHE A 19 -8.83 14.23 24.27
C PHE A 19 -7.76 14.23 23.18
N LEU A 20 -7.58 13.11 22.46
CA LEU A 20 -6.67 12.98 21.33
C LEU A 20 -7.08 13.86 20.13
N LYS A 21 -8.36 14.09 19.91
CA LYS A 21 -8.86 14.96 18.84
C LYS A 21 -8.43 16.41 18.96
N PHE A 22 -8.10 16.86 20.20
CA PHE A 22 -7.61 18.22 20.47
C PHE A 22 -6.08 18.34 20.41
N PHE A 23 -5.32 17.24 20.46
CA PHE A 23 -3.87 17.30 20.72
C PHE A 23 -2.98 16.73 19.61
N TYR A 24 -3.55 16.08 18.62
CA TYR A 24 -2.79 15.64 17.44
C TYR A 24 -3.71 15.42 16.23
N SER A 25 -3.15 15.41 15.04
CA SER A 25 -3.84 15.02 13.81
C SER A 25 -3.44 13.58 13.47
N PRO A 26 -4.33 12.57 13.69
CA PRO A 26 -4.00 11.17 13.48
C PRO A 26 -3.43 10.92 12.09
N GLY A 27 -2.30 10.21 12.03
CA GLY A 27 -1.64 9.90 10.77
C GLY A 27 -0.96 11.09 10.07
N VAL A 28 -1.02 12.31 10.62
CA VAL A 28 -0.39 13.51 10.04
C VAL A 28 0.71 14.04 10.95
N TYR A 29 0.38 14.46 12.17
CA TYR A 29 1.36 15.05 13.08
C TYR A 29 0.98 14.86 14.56
N GLY A 30 2.00 14.63 15.41
CA GLY A 30 1.85 14.56 16.87
C GLY A 30 1.80 15.93 17.54
N GLY A 31 1.11 16.02 18.69
CA GLY A 31 1.06 17.23 19.50
C GLY A 31 2.34 17.43 20.34
N LEU A 32 2.83 18.65 20.41
CA LEU A 32 4.07 19.00 21.14
C LEU A 32 4.03 18.59 22.61
N ASN A 33 2.91 18.81 23.28
CA ASN A 33 2.77 18.55 24.72
C ASN A 33 2.80 17.07 25.11
N TYR A 34 2.66 16.19 24.11
CA TYR A 34 2.65 14.73 24.30
C TYR A 34 3.85 14.05 23.64
N SER A 35 4.82 14.84 23.18
CA SER A 35 6.05 14.29 22.59
C SER A 35 6.90 13.59 23.67
N VAL A 36 7.64 12.60 23.23
CA VAL A 36 8.58 11.87 24.09
C VAL A 36 9.72 12.77 24.51
N THR A 37 10.08 12.71 25.79
CA THR A 37 11.20 13.47 26.42
C THR A 37 12.13 12.50 27.15
N SER A 38 13.28 12.98 27.62
CA SER A 38 14.20 12.21 28.46
C SER A 38 13.57 11.67 29.75
N GLU A 39 12.51 12.32 30.25
CA GLU A 39 11.80 11.94 31.49
C GLU A 39 10.62 10.98 31.23
N THR A 40 10.31 10.68 29.97
CA THR A 40 9.18 9.83 29.61
C THR A 40 9.41 8.38 30.09
N LYS A 41 8.49 7.88 30.92
CA LYS A 41 8.52 6.51 31.47
C LYS A 41 7.44 5.61 30.93
N THR A 42 6.38 6.19 30.35
CA THR A 42 5.25 5.47 29.76
C THR A 42 4.94 6.08 28.41
N ILE A 43 4.76 5.25 27.41
CA ILE A 43 4.38 5.68 26.07
C ILE A 43 3.06 5.05 25.64
N PHE A 44 2.29 5.79 24.87
CA PHE A 44 1.16 5.28 24.12
C PHE A 44 1.62 5.12 22.67
N LEU A 45 1.61 3.87 22.17
CA LEU A 45 2.00 3.55 20.81
C LEU A 45 0.75 3.25 19.97
N GLU A 46 0.56 4.01 18.91
CA GLU A 46 -0.47 3.77 17.91
C GLU A 46 0.13 3.05 16.71
N SER A 47 -0.47 1.92 16.33
CA SER A 47 -0.23 1.26 15.05
C SER A 47 -1.58 1.13 14.36
N ALA A 48 -1.79 1.95 13.34
CA ALA A 48 -3.11 2.15 12.75
C ALA A 48 -3.10 2.07 11.22
N PHE A 49 -4.29 1.96 10.66
CA PHE A 49 -4.56 2.14 9.25
C PHE A 49 -5.51 3.32 9.07
N PHE A 50 -5.15 4.26 8.23
CA PHE A 50 -5.94 5.45 7.91
C PHE A 50 -6.33 5.48 6.44
N ASN A 51 -7.47 6.08 6.14
CA ASN A 51 -7.87 6.32 4.77
C ASN A 51 -6.90 7.30 4.09
N ALA A 52 -6.20 6.84 3.07
CA ALA A 52 -5.15 7.58 2.37
C ALA A 52 -5.62 8.94 1.80
N ALA A 53 -6.85 8.97 1.23
CA ALA A 53 -7.42 10.20 0.69
C ALA A 53 -7.70 11.25 1.78
N SER A 54 -8.17 10.79 2.96
CA SER A 54 -8.41 11.66 4.11
C SER A 54 -7.10 12.25 4.65
N ILE A 55 -6.05 11.43 4.79
CA ILE A 55 -4.72 11.90 5.22
C ILE A 55 -4.17 12.94 4.25
N ARG A 56 -4.21 12.64 2.94
CA ARG A 56 -3.74 13.57 1.89
C ARG A 56 -4.48 14.91 1.94
N LYS A 57 -5.81 14.87 2.10
CA LYS A 57 -6.62 16.09 2.20
C LYS A 57 -6.24 16.91 3.43
N THR A 58 -6.13 16.27 4.59
CA THR A 58 -5.80 16.92 5.87
C THR A 58 -4.39 17.52 5.84
N SER A 59 -3.40 16.76 5.38
CA SER A 59 -2.01 17.21 5.24
C SER A 59 -1.92 18.47 4.36
N LYS A 60 -2.57 18.46 3.18
CA LYS A 60 -2.62 19.61 2.29
C LYS A 60 -3.35 20.81 2.89
N GLN A 61 -4.49 20.59 3.54
CA GLN A 61 -5.29 21.65 4.13
C GLN A 61 -4.52 22.42 5.23
N HIS A 62 -3.71 21.71 5.99
CA HIS A 62 -2.91 22.30 7.07
C HIS A 62 -1.49 22.68 6.64
N GLY A 63 -1.06 22.35 5.42
CA GLY A 63 0.29 22.58 4.95
C GLY A 63 1.36 21.78 5.72
N ILE A 64 0.98 20.65 6.33
CA ILE A 64 1.85 19.83 7.17
C ILE A 64 2.28 18.59 6.38
N LEU A 65 3.56 18.49 6.08
CA LEU A 65 4.18 17.29 5.51
C LEU A 65 5.06 16.65 6.58
N SER A 66 4.73 15.43 6.95
CA SER A 66 5.50 14.60 7.89
C SER A 66 5.79 13.24 7.28
N ASP A 67 6.75 12.49 7.84
CA ASP A 67 7.01 11.10 7.44
C ASP A 67 5.76 10.23 7.62
N SER A 68 4.97 10.52 8.65
CA SER A 68 3.69 9.85 8.92
C SER A 68 2.68 10.12 7.80
N SER A 69 2.41 11.38 7.48
CA SER A 69 1.46 11.74 6.41
C SER A 69 1.91 11.23 5.06
N TYR A 70 3.20 11.28 4.76
CA TYR A 70 3.78 10.78 3.53
C TYR A 70 3.54 9.27 3.31
N ARG A 71 3.64 8.47 4.39
CA ARG A 71 3.42 7.02 4.34
C ARG A 71 1.94 6.68 4.26
N PHE A 72 1.13 7.24 5.15
CA PHE A 72 -0.30 6.95 5.22
C PHE A 72 -1.08 7.44 3.99
N GLU A 73 -0.69 8.54 3.35
CA GLU A 73 -1.36 9.03 2.14
C GLU A 73 -1.15 8.14 0.91
N ARG A 74 -0.16 7.22 0.96
CA ARG A 74 0.12 6.24 -0.09
C ARG A 74 -0.48 4.87 0.18
N GLY A 75 -1.08 4.71 1.36
CA GLY A 75 -1.58 3.43 1.85
C GLY A 75 -0.50 2.66 2.62
N VAL A 76 -0.94 1.96 3.64
CA VAL A 76 -0.14 1.04 4.45
C VAL A 76 -0.86 -0.29 4.53
N ASP A 77 -0.13 -1.34 4.83
CA ASP A 77 -0.72 -2.67 5.02
C ASP A 77 -1.64 -2.68 6.24
N PHE A 78 -2.93 -2.94 6.02
CA PHE A 78 -3.95 -2.95 7.06
C PHE A 78 -3.90 -4.18 7.97
N LEU A 79 -3.16 -5.23 7.61
CA LEU A 79 -2.94 -6.42 8.43
C LEU A 79 -1.60 -6.42 9.18
N ALA A 80 -0.73 -5.47 8.92
CA ALA A 80 0.61 -5.44 9.51
C ALA A 80 0.66 -4.90 10.96
N GLN A 81 -0.43 -4.33 11.51
CA GLN A 81 -0.40 -3.62 12.79
C GLN A 81 0.16 -4.46 13.93
N GLU A 82 -0.25 -5.71 14.06
CA GLU A 82 0.26 -6.60 15.12
C GLU A 82 1.74 -6.90 14.92
N GLN A 83 2.17 -7.19 13.71
CA GLN A 83 3.57 -7.48 13.39
C GLN A 83 4.46 -6.26 13.67
N VAL A 84 4.00 -5.08 13.31
CA VAL A 84 4.70 -3.80 13.57
C VAL A 84 4.85 -3.55 15.06
N LEU A 85 3.78 -3.75 15.84
CA LEU A 85 3.83 -3.63 17.31
C LEU A 85 4.81 -4.62 17.93
N ARG A 86 4.77 -5.89 17.52
CA ARG A 86 5.73 -6.91 17.99
C ARG A 86 7.16 -6.53 17.66
N ARG A 87 7.42 -6.04 16.45
CA ARG A 87 8.75 -5.59 16.04
C ARG A 87 9.22 -4.39 16.86
N PHE A 88 8.34 -3.40 17.09
CA PHE A 88 8.64 -2.24 17.92
C PHE A 88 9.01 -2.67 19.35
N ILE A 89 8.22 -3.56 19.97
CA ILE A 89 8.48 -4.06 21.32
C ILE A 89 9.82 -4.77 21.38
N ALA A 90 10.16 -5.59 20.39
CA ALA A 90 11.44 -6.28 20.32
C ALA A 90 12.61 -5.27 20.27
N VAL A 91 12.53 -4.28 19.38
CA VAL A 91 13.58 -3.24 19.26
C VAL A 91 13.73 -2.44 20.56
N VAL A 92 12.61 -2.03 21.16
CA VAL A 92 12.66 -1.29 22.44
C VAL A 92 13.24 -2.16 23.54
N GLY A 93 12.94 -3.47 23.56
CA GLY A 93 13.46 -4.43 24.53
C GLY A 93 14.99 -4.58 24.51
N ASP A 94 15.62 -4.34 23.34
CA ASP A 94 17.08 -4.33 23.21
C ASP A 94 17.74 -3.10 23.86
N HIS A 95 16.97 -2.03 24.06
CA HIS A 95 17.48 -0.74 24.56
C HIS A 95 16.95 -0.36 25.94
N ALA A 96 15.78 -0.87 26.34
CA ALA A 96 15.12 -0.51 27.58
C ALA A 96 14.35 -1.67 28.20
N LYS A 97 14.32 -1.75 29.53
CA LYS A 97 13.56 -2.77 30.25
C LYS A 97 12.07 -2.42 30.25
N ILE A 98 11.27 -3.19 29.54
CA ILE A 98 9.81 -3.07 29.53
C ILE A 98 9.27 -3.67 30.85
N LYS A 99 8.57 -2.87 31.66
CA LYS A 99 8.00 -3.30 32.95
C LYS A 99 6.61 -3.88 32.82
N SER A 100 5.79 -3.29 31.97
CA SER A 100 4.41 -3.73 31.72
C SER A 100 4.00 -3.36 30.31
N LEU A 101 3.08 -4.12 29.75
CA LEU A 101 2.50 -3.91 28.43
C LEU A 101 0.98 -4.12 28.54
N ALA A 102 0.22 -3.18 28.01
CA ALA A 102 -1.21 -3.34 27.77
C ALA A 102 -1.48 -3.16 26.27
N LEU A 103 -2.27 -4.04 25.68
CA LEU A 103 -2.62 -4.02 24.28
C LEU A 103 -4.14 -3.94 24.14
N LYS A 104 -4.58 -2.99 23.30
CA LYS A 104 -5.97 -2.96 22.82
C LYS A 104 -5.94 -3.00 21.30
N THR A 105 -6.65 -3.94 20.72
CA THR A 105 -6.80 -4.06 19.27
C THR A 105 -8.25 -3.85 18.88
N GLU A 106 -8.46 -3.11 17.80
CA GLU A 106 -9.76 -2.97 17.15
C GLU A 106 -9.56 -3.30 15.68
N GLN A 107 -10.00 -4.49 15.28
CA GLN A 107 -9.84 -4.97 13.91
C GLN A 107 -11.16 -4.87 13.15
N ARG A 108 -11.11 -4.30 11.96
CA ARG A 108 -12.17 -4.47 10.96
C ARG A 108 -11.87 -5.71 10.13
N LYS A 109 -12.91 -6.48 9.81
CA LYS A 109 -12.80 -7.52 8.80
C LYS A 109 -12.57 -6.81 7.46
N VAL A 110 -11.45 -7.08 6.83
CA VAL A 110 -11.11 -6.59 5.49
C VAL A 110 -10.97 -7.80 4.60
N ASP A 111 -11.72 -7.82 3.51
CA ASP A 111 -11.61 -8.88 2.52
C ASP A 111 -10.32 -8.65 1.72
N ARG A 112 -9.60 -9.73 1.44
CA ARG A 112 -8.41 -9.68 0.60
C ARG A 112 -8.80 -9.55 -0.86
N THR A 113 -7.99 -8.87 -1.63
CA THR A 113 -8.17 -8.78 -3.08
C THR A 113 -7.86 -10.14 -3.70
N GLU A 114 -8.78 -10.63 -4.54
CA GLU A 114 -8.61 -11.84 -5.33
C GLU A 114 -8.59 -11.49 -6.81
N VAL A 115 -7.61 -11.99 -7.54
CA VAL A 115 -7.52 -11.84 -8.99
C VAL A 115 -7.74 -13.19 -9.64
N LYS A 116 -8.59 -13.25 -10.67
CA LYS A 116 -8.79 -14.49 -11.44
C LYS A 116 -7.48 -14.85 -12.16
N PHE A 117 -7.03 -16.08 -11.95
CA PHE A 117 -5.85 -16.58 -12.63
C PHE A 117 -6.21 -17.09 -14.04
N ASP A 118 -5.44 -16.70 -15.05
CA ASP A 118 -5.58 -17.14 -16.44
C ASP A 118 -4.19 -17.26 -17.07
N SER A 119 -3.68 -18.48 -17.11
CA SER A 119 -2.32 -18.79 -17.57
C SER A 119 -2.08 -18.45 -19.04
N GLU A 120 -3.07 -18.71 -19.90
CA GLU A 120 -2.94 -18.44 -21.34
C GLU A 120 -2.89 -16.92 -21.56
N ARG A 121 -3.79 -16.20 -20.91
CA ARG A 121 -3.82 -14.73 -21.03
C ARG A 121 -2.59 -14.05 -20.44
N LEU A 122 -2.02 -14.59 -19.35
CA LEU A 122 -0.75 -14.11 -18.81
C LEU A 122 0.39 -14.28 -19.83
N ASN A 123 0.49 -15.44 -20.49
CA ASN A 123 1.49 -15.67 -21.54
C ASN A 123 1.33 -14.72 -22.73
N GLU A 124 0.07 -14.44 -23.13
CA GLU A 124 -0.20 -13.45 -24.19
C GLU A 124 0.28 -12.05 -23.81
N ILE A 125 0.01 -11.61 -22.58
CA ILE A 125 0.39 -10.27 -22.08
C ILE A 125 1.91 -10.17 -21.97
N ILE A 126 2.57 -11.17 -21.37
CA ILE A 126 4.02 -11.17 -21.14
C ILE A 126 4.80 -11.42 -22.45
N GLY A 127 4.20 -12.17 -23.37
CA GLY A 127 4.85 -12.60 -24.61
C GLY A 127 5.76 -13.83 -24.42
N THR A 128 5.44 -14.70 -23.47
CA THR A 128 6.19 -15.91 -23.10
C THR A 128 5.36 -17.18 -23.29
N GLU A 129 5.98 -18.34 -23.08
CA GLU A 129 5.34 -19.66 -23.10
C GLU A 129 5.61 -20.40 -21.77
N LEU A 130 5.39 -19.71 -20.65
CA LEU A 130 5.55 -20.30 -19.32
C LEU A 130 4.44 -21.30 -19.04
N THR A 131 4.79 -22.38 -18.35
CA THR A 131 3.79 -23.29 -17.79
C THR A 131 3.04 -22.63 -16.62
N GLU A 132 1.81 -23.05 -16.37
CA GLU A 132 1.02 -22.60 -15.22
C GLU A 132 1.78 -22.77 -13.90
N LYS A 133 2.52 -23.88 -13.76
CA LYS A 133 3.33 -24.14 -12.56
C LYS A 133 4.46 -23.13 -12.36
N GLU A 134 5.12 -22.73 -13.43
CA GLU A 134 6.18 -21.70 -13.37
C GLU A 134 5.60 -20.34 -13.00
N GLN A 135 4.48 -19.94 -13.62
CA GLN A 135 3.78 -18.70 -13.30
C GLN A 135 3.37 -18.66 -11.81
N LYS A 136 2.75 -19.74 -11.31
CA LYS A 136 2.39 -19.86 -9.90
C LYS A 136 3.61 -19.85 -8.98
N ASN A 137 4.72 -20.46 -9.36
CA ASN A 137 5.96 -20.43 -8.57
C ASN A 137 6.51 -18.99 -8.45
N TYR A 138 6.51 -18.20 -9.52
CA TYR A 138 6.91 -16.80 -9.45
C TYR A 138 6.02 -16.00 -8.50
N LEU A 139 4.71 -16.13 -8.62
CA LEU A 139 3.75 -15.44 -7.75
C LEU A 139 3.88 -15.88 -6.29
N ASN A 140 4.03 -17.17 -6.02
CA ASN A 140 4.21 -17.70 -4.66
C ASN A 140 5.50 -17.19 -4.01
N SER A 141 6.58 -16.99 -4.78
CA SER A 141 7.82 -16.41 -4.26
C SER A 141 7.66 -14.94 -3.81
N LEU A 142 6.63 -14.26 -4.29
CA LEU A 142 6.23 -12.91 -3.92
C LEU A 142 5.08 -12.89 -2.90
N TYR A 143 4.79 -14.03 -2.27
CA TYR A 143 3.74 -14.20 -1.25
C TYR A 143 2.30 -14.09 -1.77
N PHE A 144 2.07 -14.18 -3.09
CA PHE A 144 0.73 -14.38 -3.61
C PHE A 144 0.32 -15.84 -3.38
N MET A 145 -0.88 -16.06 -2.87
CA MET A 145 -1.39 -17.42 -2.67
C MET A 145 -2.16 -17.84 -3.92
N THR A 146 -1.68 -18.90 -4.59
CA THR A 146 -2.18 -19.31 -5.91
C THR A 146 -2.87 -20.66 -5.87
N ASP A 147 -4.19 -20.66 -5.65
CA ASP A 147 -5.05 -21.81 -5.82
C ASP A 147 -5.85 -21.68 -7.14
N ASP A 148 -7.19 -21.71 -7.07
CA ASP A 148 -8.09 -21.43 -8.21
C ASP A 148 -8.10 -19.94 -8.58
N LYS A 149 -7.82 -19.07 -7.59
CA LYS A 149 -7.64 -17.64 -7.73
C LYS A 149 -6.33 -17.25 -7.10
N VAL A 150 -5.84 -16.08 -7.46
CA VAL A 150 -4.66 -15.47 -6.84
C VAL A 150 -5.11 -14.53 -5.73
N GLU A 151 -4.82 -14.90 -4.49
CA GLU A 151 -5.02 -14.01 -3.34
C GLU A 151 -3.84 -13.05 -3.23
N VAL A 152 -4.13 -11.75 -3.28
CA VAL A 152 -3.13 -10.69 -3.25
C VAL A 152 -2.67 -10.43 -1.81
N PRO A 153 -1.35 -10.36 -1.54
CA PRO A 153 -0.84 -9.98 -0.22
C PRO A 153 -1.36 -8.61 0.22
N SER A 154 -1.69 -8.47 1.49
CA SER A 154 -2.30 -7.24 2.05
C SER A 154 -1.48 -5.97 1.87
N HIS A 155 -0.16 -6.10 1.75
CA HIS A 155 0.75 -4.97 1.51
C HIS A 155 0.78 -4.50 0.04
N ARG A 156 0.17 -5.27 -0.88
CA ARG A 156 0.11 -4.97 -2.32
C ARG A 156 -1.27 -4.42 -2.69
N SER A 157 -1.55 -3.22 -2.24
CA SER A 157 -2.81 -2.52 -2.55
C SER A 157 -2.90 -1.99 -3.99
N ASP A 158 -1.84 -2.15 -4.75
CA ASP A 158 -1.65 -1.73 -6.13
C ASP A 158 -2.04 -2.82 -7.15
N VAL A 159 -2.16 -4.08 -6.71
CA VAL A 159 -2.47 -5.23 -7.57
C VAL A 159 -3.96 -5.57 -7.46
N ASP A 160 -4.71 -5.40 -8.55
CA ASP A 160 -6.13 -5.72 -8.59
C ASP A 160 -6.58 -6.39 -9.90
N GLN A 161 -5.69 -6.49 -10.89
CA GLN A 161 -5.98 -7.01 -12.23
C GLN A 161 -4.94 -8.04 -12.69
N LEU A 162 -5.31 -8.78 -13.72
CA LEU A 162 -4.43 -9.78 -14.34
C LEU A 162 -3.17 -9.15 -14.95
N ASN A 163 -3.26 -7.91 -15.45
CA ASN A 163 -2.10 -7.18 -15.98
C ASN A 163 -1.05 -6.91 -14.91
N ASP A 164 -1.48 -6.64 -13.68
CA ASP A 164 -0.57 -6.42 -12.56
C ASP A 164 0.16 -7.70 -12.19
N LEU A 165 -0.54 -8.85 -12.24
CA LEU A 165 0.10 -10.17 -12.06
C LEU A 165 1.11 -10.46 -13.17
N ALA A 166 0.82 -10.07 -14.42
CA ALA A 166 1.75 -10.21 -15.54
C ALA A 166 3.01 -9.37 -15.30
N GLU A 167 2.88 -8.15 -14.76
CA GLU A 167 4.01 -7.30 -14.40
C GLU A 167 4.89 -7.96 -13.33
N GLU A 168 4.28 -8.52 -12.28
CA GLU A 168 5.02 -9.19 -11.21
C GLU A 168 5.81 -10.39 -11.73
N ILE A 169 5.18 -11.23 -12.57
CA ILE A 169 5.87 -12.37 -13.21
C ILE A 169 7.01 -11.87 -14.10
N THR A 170 6.76 -10.85 -14.92
CA THR A 170 7.74 -10.25 -15.82
C THR A 170 8.96 -9.74 -15.06
N ARG A 171 8.72 -9.07 -13.93
CA ARG A 171 9.76 -8.54 -13.06
C ARG A 171 10.63 -9.66 -12.45
N MET A 172 10.03 -10.81 -12.13
CA MET A 172 10.76 -11.97 -11.61
C MET A 172 11.58 -12.69 -12.68
N ILE A 173 11.07 -12.77 -13.91
CA ILE A 173 11.82 -13.31 -15.07
C ILE A 173 13.01 -12.40 -15.41
N GLY A 174 12.82 -11.09 -15.25
CA GLY A 174 13.70 -10.03 -15.74
C GLY A 174 13.36 -9.62 -17.17
N TYR A 175 13.16 -8.33 -17.39
CA TYR A 175 12.74 -7.76 -18.67
C TYR A 175 13.70 -8.13 -19.83
N ASP A 176 15.00 -8.20 -19.56
CA ASP A 176 16.01 -8.54 -20.54
C ASP A 176 15.93 -10.02 -21.03
N ASN A 177 15.25 -10.86 -20.27
CA ASN A 177 15.06 -12.29 -20.62
C ASN A 177 13.83 -12.53 -21.50
N ILE A 178 13.04 -11.49 -21.78
CA ILE A 178 11.85 -11.59 -22.62
C ILE A 178 12.20 -11.22 -24.05
N ALA A 179 11.98 -12.16 -24.98
CA ALA A 179 12.31 -11.94 -26.37
C ALA A 179 11.47 -10.81 -26.98
N SER A 180 12.13 -9.82 -27.55
CA SER A 180 11.48 -8.75 -28.30
C SER A 180 10.85 -9.29 -29.57
N LYS A 181 9.54 -9.07 -29.77
CA LYS A 181 8.85 -9.38 -31.02
C LYS A 181 8.68 -8.12 -31.85
N ALA A 182 9.10 -8.18 -33.11
CA ALA A 182 8.86 -7.08 -34.03
C ALA A 182 7.35 -6.89 -34.26
N LEU A 183 6.89 -5.66 -34.05
CA LEU A 183 5.51 -5.28 -34.36
C LEU A 183 5.33 -5.30 -35.89
N ALA A 184 4.63 -6.29 -36.41
CA ALA A 184 4.14 -6.29 -37.79
C ALA A 184 2.96 -5.32 -37.91
N LEU A 185 3.21 -4.03 -37.80
CA LEU A 185 2.19 -3.03 -38.12
C LEU A 185 2.05 -2.97 -39.64
N PRO A 186 0.84 -3.20 -40.20
CA PRO A 186 0.59 -2.87 -41.60
C PRO A 186 0.65 -1.35 -41.72
N VAL A 187 1.84 -0.84 -41.99
CA VAL A 187 2.02 0.59 -42.31
C VAL A 187 1.39 0.81 -43.68
N LYS A 188 0.10 1.04 -43.71
CA LYS A 188 -0.49 1.76 -44.84
C LYS A 188 0.09 3.17 -44.77
N ALA A 189 1.14 3.42 -45.53
CA ALA A 189 1.63 4.78 -45.73
C ALA A 189 0.44 5.60 -46.24
N LYS A 190 -0.21 6.34 -45.34
CA LYS A 190 -1.16 7.34 -45.71
C LYS A 190 -0.33 8.38 -46.43
N LYS A 191 -0.57 8.50 -47.77
CA LYS A 191 0.02 9.60 -48.56
C LYS A 191 -0.40 10.89 -47.83
N ILE A 192 0.58 11.51 -47.18
CA ILE A 192 0.37 12.82 -46.56
C ILE A 192 0.27 13.76 -47.80
N GLU A 193 -0.92 13.99 -48.26
CA GLU A 193 -1.16 15.10 -49.18
C GLU A 193 -0.84 16.35 -48.36
N ALA A 194 0.14 17.12 -48.86
CA ALA A 194 0.51 18.38 -48.23
C ALA A 194 -0.77 19.20 -48.06
N ASN A 195 -1.13 19.43 -46.83
CA ASN A 195 -2.32 20.18 -46.50
C ASN A 195 -2.06 21.65 -46.90
N PHE A 196 -3.08 22.35 -47.29
CA PHE A 196 -3.01 23.76 -47.70
C PHE A 196 -2.34 24.65 -46.64
N GLU A 197 -2.48 24.31 -45.36
CA GLU A 197 -1.81 25.01 -44.28
C GLU A 197 -0.26 24.83 -44.30
N ASP A 198 0.24 23.66 -44.64
CA ASP A 198 1.67 23.40 -44.77
C ASP A 198 2.25 24.12 -45.98
N LEU A 199 1.46 24.21 -47.03
CA LEU A 199 1.80 25.02 -48.23
C LEU A 199 1.87 26.51 -47.86
N CYS A 200 0.89 27.02 -47.13
CA CYS A 200 0.89 28.43 -46.68
C CYS A 200 2.06 28.72 -45.74
N ARG A 201 2.39 27.80 -44.81
CA ARG A 201 3.54 27.97 -43.92
C ARG A 201 4.87 28.03 -44.68
N SER A 202 5.03 27.18 -45.70
CA SER A 202 6.26 27.17 -46.51
C SER A 202 6.46 28.45 -47.37
N TYR A 203 5.37 29.20 -47.62
CA TYR A 203 5.39 30.49 -48.35
C TYR A 203 5.59 31.70 -47.42
N LEU A 204 5.33 31.56 -46.11
CA LEU A 204 5.39 32.66 -45.14
C LEU A 204 6.70 32.65 -44.30
N VAL A 205 7.55 31.67 -44.49
CA VAL A 205 8.91 31.57 -43.91
C VAL A 205 9.90 31.75 -45.03
#